data_1f0eb3313d698cd135b5136036fd9ad9
#
_entry.id   1f0eb3313d698cd135b5136036fd9ad9
#
_cell.length_a   1.000
_cell.length_b   1.000
_cell.length_c   1.000
_cell.angle_alpha   90.00
_cell.angle_beta   90.00
_cell.angle_gamma   90.00
#
_symmetry.space_group_name_H-M   'P 1'
#
loop_
_entity.id
_entity.type
_entity.pdbx_description
1 polymer ?
#
loop_
_entity_poly.entity_id
_entity_poly.type
_entity_poly.pdbx_seq_one_letter_code
_entity_poly.pdbx_strand_id
1 'polypeptide(L)'
;MNFISLARHADSTPSHIARVEDVDRPLSAFGITQTIAFSKKLCAKRVKPDIFYVSPAQRSIHTAMILIRELQLSYDRIRIVNNLYNASEYDLLDFYEHEVEQEKHCMIIGHNPGISNFASLLSGESYSYPTMGCVTLAQKNEANQTQEDVKNTTRQLENGFEQLFACLS
;
A
#
# COMPACT_ATOMS: atom_id res chain seq x y z
N MET A 1 -11.72 12.20 -7.58
CA MET A 1 -10.28 12.12 -7.23
C MET A 1 -10.07 10.76 -6.60
N ASN A 2 -9.23 9.96 -7.20
CA ASN A 2 -8.91 8.60 -6.73
C ASN A 2 -7.68 8.69 -5.83
N PHE A 3 -7.65 7.85 -4.80
CA PHE A 3 -6.55 7.78 -3.85
C PHE A 3 -5.93 6.39 -3.84
N ILE A 4 -4.61 6.33 -3.70
CA ILE A 4 -3.90 5.10 -3.45
C ILE A 4 -3.07 5.24 -2.18
N SER A 5 -3.23 4.31 -1.24
CA SER A 5 -2.36 4.16 -0.08
C SER A 5 -1.43 2.98 -0.29
N LEU A 6 -0.13 3.22 -0.19
CA LEU A 6 0.91 2.20 -0.35
C LEU A 6 1.55 1.97 1.01
N ALA A 7 1.37 0.78 1.56
CA ALA A 7 1.81 0.43 2.90
C ALA A 7 2.72 -0.81 2.89
N ARG A 8 3.83 -0.74 3.61
CA ARG A 8 4.60 -1.93 3.97
C ARG A 8 3.92 -2.63 5.15
N HIS A 9 3.85 -3.98 5.14
CA HIS A 9 3.36 -4.75 6.29
C HIS A 9 4.06 -4.34 7.60
N ALA A 10 3.41 -4.56 8.73
CA ALA A 10 3.96 -4.29 10.05
C ALA A 10 5.08 -5.30 10.43
N ASP A 11 5.78 -5.05 11.53
CA ASP A 11 6.88 -5.89 11.98
C ASP A 11 6.44 -7.35 12.18
N SER A 12 7.31 -8.28 11.79
CA SER A 12 7.02 -9.72 11.79
C SER A 12 8.12 -10.53 12.46
N THR A 13 7.74 -11.62 13.09
CA THR A 13 8.69 -12.56 13.70
C THR A 13 9.58 -13.18 12.62
N PRO A 14 10.91 -13.17 12.74
CA PRO A 14 11.81 -13.80 11.79
C PRO A 14 11.55 -15.31 11.64
N SER A 15 11.76 -15.86 10.43
CA SER A 15 11.50 -17.28 10.12
C SER A 15 12.20 -18.24 11.06
N HIS A 16 13.47 -17.99 11.40
CA HIS A 16 14.26 -18.85 12.29
C HIS A 16 13.74 -18.88 13.75
N ILE A 17 13.02 -17.83 14.18
CA ILE A 17 12.36 -17.76 15.49
C ILE A 17 10.97 -18.41 15.42
N ALA A 18 10.19 -18.06 14.42
CA ALA A 18 8.85 -18.60 14.21
C ALA A 18 8.87 -20.07 13.75
N ARG A 19 9.99 -20.56 13.19
CA ARG A 19 10.17 -21.91 12.62
C ARG A 19 9.15 -22.23 11.53
N VAL A 20 8.89 -21.26 10.65
CA VAL A 20 7.97 -21.36 9.53
C VAL A 20 8.59 -20.81 8.26
N GLU A 21 7.98 -21.10 7.13
CA GLU A 21 8.34 -20.51 5.84
C GLU A 21 8.14 -18.99 5.85
N ASP A 22 8.83 -18.26 4.97
CA ASP A 22 8.75 -16.79 4.96
C ASP A 22 7.33 -16.28 4.77
N VAL A 23 6.54 -16.92 3.91
CA VAL A 23 5.14 -16.53 3.66
C VAL A 23 4.26 -16.66 4.91
N ASP A 24 4.56 -17.63 5.78
CA ASP A 24 3.80 -17.94 6.99
C ASP A 24 4.28 -17.19 8.24
N ARG A 25 5.25 -16.30 8.13
CA ARG A 25 5.73 -15.50 9.25
C ARG A 25 4.61 -14.62 9.83
N PRO A 26 4.27 -14.79 11.12
CA PRO A 26 3.26 -13.97 11.76
C PRO A 26 3.79 -12.58 12.10
N LEU A 27 2.90 -11.64 12.36
CA LEU A 27 3.28 -10.38 13.02
C LEU A 27 3.93 -10.67 14.38
N SER A 28 4.92 -9.85 14.73
CA SER A 28 5.43 -9.80 16.11
C SER A 28 4.44 -9.07 17.03
N ALA A 29 4.62 -9.19 18.35
CA ALA A 29 3.85 -8.39 19.30
C ALA A 29 4.04 -6.87 19.07
N PHE A 30 5.25 -6.46 18.66
CA PHE A 30 5.53 -5.09 18.26
C PHE A 30 4.76 -4.70 17.01
N GLY A 31 4.70 -5.57 15.97
CA GLY A 31 3.97 -5.32 14.74
C GLY A 31 2.46 -5.15 14.97
N ILE A 32 1.86 -5.91 15.89
CA ILE A 32 0.47 -5.74 16.29
C ILE A 32 0.26 -4.34 16.88
N THR A 33 1.09 -3.95 17.85
CA THR A 33 1.03 -2.62 18.49
C THR A 33 1.25 -1.49 17.47
N GLN A 34 2.22 -1.65 16.57
CA GLN A 34 2.55 -0.72 15.50
C GLN A 34 1.34 -0.50 14.58
N THR A 35 0.65 -1.58 14.21
CA THR A 35 -0.53 -1.50 13.34
C THR A 35 -1.70 -0.77 14.03
N ILE A 36 -1.94 -1.06 15.32
CA ILE A 36 -2.96 -0.36 16.10
C ILE A 36 -2.64 1.12 16.24
N ALA A 37 -1.38 1.48 16.48
CA ALA A 37 -0.98 2.89 16.55
C ALA A 37 -1.14 3.61 15.20
N PHE A 38 -0.82 2.92 14.10
CA PHE A 38 -1.01 3.43 12.76
C PHE A 38 -2.49 3.63 12.39
N SER A 39 -3.37 2.70 12.77
CA SER A 39 -4.81 2.85 12.51
C SER A 39 -5.39 4.10 13.18
N LYS A 40 -4.91 4.46 14.40
CA LYS A 40 -5.30 5.71 15.06
C LYS A 40 -4.89 6.95 14.26
N LYS A 41 -3.70 6.92 13.61
CA LYS A 41 -3.26 8.01 12.71
C LYS A 41 -4.17 8.12 11.48
N LEU A 42 -4.57 6.98 10.88
CA LEU A 42 -5.52 6.97 9.77
C LEU A 42 -6.88 7.53 10.19
N CYS A 43 -7.41 7.12 11.35
CA CYS A 43 -8.66 7.66 11.90
C CYS A 43 -8.59 9.17 12.11
N ALA A 44 -7.51 9.67 12.72
CA ALA A 44 -7.32 11.11 12.96
C ALA A 44 -7.28 11.92 11.65
N LYS A 45 -6.75 11.33 10.58
CA LYS A 45 -6.70 11.94 9.24
C LYS A 45 -7.93 11.62 8.38
N ARG A 46 -8.91 10.89 8.91
CA ARG A 46 -10.13 10.46 8.22
C ARG A 46 -9.84 9.63 6.95
N VAL A 47 -8.72 8.91 6.93
CA VAL A 47 -8.34 8.01 5.84
C VAL A 47 -9.05 6.67 6.04
N LYS A 48 -9.97 6.34 5.13
CA LYS A 48 -10.76 5.10 5.15
C LYS A 48 -10.75 4.48 3.75
N PRO A 49 -9.83 3.53 3.46
CA PRO A 49 -9.81 2.86 2.17
C PRO A 49 -11.11 2.10 1.88
N ASP A 50 -11.54 2.13 0.61
CA ASP A 50 -12.70 1.38 0.14
C ASP A 50 -12.36 -0.09 -0.05
N ILE A 51 -11.11 -0.40 -0.47
CA ILE A 51 -10.62 -1.75 -0.73
C ILE A 51 -9.16 -1.90 -0.29
N PHE A 52 -8.80 -3.09 0.18
CA PHE A 52 -7.45 -3.47 0.58
C PHE A 52 -6.96 -4.62 -0.30
N TYR A 53 -5.96 -4.36 -1.12
CA TYR A 53 -5.24 -5.38 -1.87
C TYR A 53 -4.03 -5.83 -1.05
N VAL A 54 -3.95 -7.11 -0.75
CA VAL A 54 -3.05 -7.61 0.29
C VAL A 54 -2.23 -8.78 -0.24
N SER A 55 -0.91 -8.73 -0.06
CA SER A 55 -0.04 -9.88 -0.31
C SER A 55 -0.49 -11.10 0.50
N PRO A 56 -0.37 -12.34 -0.03
CA PRO A 56 -0.77 -13.56 0.65
C PRO A 56 0.09 -13.88 1.90
N ALA A 57 1.19 -13.18 2.13
CA ALA A 57 2.00 -13.41 3.32
C ALA A 57 1.21 -13.09 4.60
N GLN A 58 1.28 -13.98 5.61
CA GLN A 58 0.51 -13.87 6.86
C GLN A 58 0.69 -12.51 7.53
N ARG A 59 1.92 -11.96 7.56
CA ARG A 59 2.21 -10.63 8.12
C ARG A 59 1.42 -9.51 7.43
N SER A 60 1.19 -9.62 6.11
CA SER A 60 0.41 -8.63 5.35
C SER A 60 -1.08 -8.79 5.61
N ILE A 61 -1.59 -10.03 5.63
CA ILE A 61 -2.99 -10.35 5.93
C ILE A 61 -3.34 -9.88 7.35
N HIS A 62 -2.52 -10.20 8.35
CA HIS A 62 -2.74 -9.79 9.73
C HIS A 62 -2.69 -8.26 9.90
N THR A 63 -1.78 -7.58 9.17
CA THR A 63 -1.75 -6.10 9.13
C THR A 63 -3.09 -5.56 8.62
N ALA A 64 -3.60 -6.08 7.50
CA ALA A 64 -4.89 -5.65 6.94
C ALA A 64 -6.05 -5.93 7.89
N MET A 65 -6.10 -7.10 8.49
CA MET A 65 -7.18 -7.49 9.42
C MET A 65 -7.24 -6.57 10.65
N ILE A 66 -6.08 -6.20 11.21
CA ILE A 66 -6.01 -5.27 12.34
C ILE A 66 -6.47 -3.88 11.91
N LEU A 67 -5.99 -3.38 10.75
CA LEU A 67 -6.41 -2.07 10.22
C LEU A 67 -7.92 -2.01 10.03
N ILE A 68 -8.51 -3.00 9.38
CA ILE A 68 -9.95 -3.07 9.12
C ILE A 68 -10.75 -3.08 10.42
N ARG A 69 -10.33 -3.88 11.41
CA ARG A 69 -10.97 -3.91 12.73
C ARG A 69 -10.92 -2.55 13.41
N GLU A 70 -9.75 -1.94 13.50
CA GLU A 70 -9.55 -0.67 14.19
C GLU A 70 -10.24 0.52 13.47
N LEU A 71 -10.33 0.46 12.13
CA LEU A 71 -11.05 1.44 11.31
C LEU A 71 -12.57 1.20 11.29
N GLN A 72 -13.04 0.11 11.91
CA GLN A 72 -14.44 -0.32 11.94
C GLN A 72 -15.01 -0.48 10.51
N LEU A 73 -14.25 -1.14 9.65
CA LEU A 73 -14.62 -1.46 8.27
C LEU A 73 -15.04 -2.94 8.16
N SER A 74 -15.71 -3.29 7.06
CA SER A 74 -16.07 -4.68 6.78
C SER A 74 -14.88 -5.48 6.20
N TYR A 75 -14.73 -6.75 6.60
CA TYR A 75 -13.67 -7.63 6.12
C TYR A 75 -13.84 -8.03 4.65
N ASP A 76 -15.01 -7.83 4.06
CA ASP A 76 -15.27 -8.03 2.63
C ASP A 76 -14.49 -7.06 1.72
N ARG A 77 -13.89 -6.02 2.30
CA ARG A 77 -12.99 -5.10 1.61
C ARG A 77 -11.60 -5.68 1.34
N ILE A 78 -11.23 -6.85 1.91
CA ILE A 78 -9.94 -7.48 1.66
C ILE A 78 -9.98 -8.30 0.36
N ARG A 79 -8.95 -8.10 -0.48
CA ARG A 79 -8.62 -8.93 -1.64
C ARG A 79 -7.20 -9.44 -1.46
N ILE A 80 -7.02 -10.74 -1.28
CA ILE A 80 -5.70 -11.37 -1.23
C ILE A 80 -5.24 -11.60 -2.67
N VAL A 81 -4.07 -11.07 -3.02
CA VAL A 81 -3.53 -11.09 -4.38
C VAL A 81 -2.16 -11.74 -4.36
N ASN A 82 -2.04 -12.90 -5.02
CA ASN A 82 -0.81 -13.70 -4.99
C ASN A 82 0.39 -12.96 -5.59
N ASN A 83 0.18 -12.20 -6.65
CA ASN A 83 1.22 -11.45 -7.36
C ASN A 83 1.82 -10.30 -6.54
N LEU A 84 1.24 -9.95 -5.38
CA LEU A 84 1.81 -8.94 -4.49
C LEU A 84 2.88 -9.51 -3.54
N TYR A 85 3.12 -10.83 -3.54
CA TYR A 85 4.18 -11.42 -2.74
C TYR A 85 5.54 -11.17 -3.36
N ASN A 86 6.39 -10.41 -2.67
CA ASN A 86 7.71 -9.97 -3.15
C ASN A 86 7.69 -9.26 -4.52
N ALA A 87 6.57 -8.62 -4.85
CA ALA A 87 6.41 -7.86 -6.08
C ALA A 87 7.43 -6.74 -6.19
N SER A 88 7.99 -6.55 -7.39
CA SER A 88 8.77 -5.36 -7.74
C SER A 88 7.86 -4.15 -7.97
N GLU A 89 8.44 -2.97 -8.12
CA GLU A 89 7.70 -1.75 -8.48
C GLU A 89 6.98 -1.88 -9.82
N TYR A 90 7.52 -2.64 -10.76
CA TYR A 90 6.91 -2.85 -12.08
C TYR A 90 5.76 -3.87 -12.02
N ASP A 91 5.87 -4.92 -11.19
CA ASP A 91 4.77 -5.85 -10.95
C ASP A 91 3.60 -5.12 -10.26
N LEU A 92 3.90 -4.21 -9.33
CA LEU A 92 2.90 -3.38 -8.65
C LEU A 92 2.25 -2.36 -9.60
N LEU A 93 3.01 -1.81 -10.54
CA LEU A 93 2.49 -0.92 -11.57
C LEU A 93 1.53 -1.66 -12.49
N ASP A 94 1.96 -2.82 -13.02
CA ASP A 94 1.12 -3.66 -13.89
C ASP A 94 -0.18 -4.07 -13.18
N PHE A 95 -0.08 -4.50 -11.92
CA PHE A 95 -1.25 -4.80 -11.10
C PHE A 95 -2.18 -3.58 -10.93
N TYR A 96 -1.61 -2.41 -10.66
CA TYR A 96 -2.38 -1.18 -10.47
C TYR A 96 -3.12 -0.76 -11.74
N GLU A 97 -2.48 -0.88 -12.89
CA GLU A 97 -3.04 -0.46 -14.18
C GLU A 97 -4.14 -1.42 -14.69
N HIS A 98 -4.02 -2.73 -14.40
CA HIS A 98 -4.87 -3.74 -15.03
C HIS A 98 -5.86 -4.42 -14.09
N GLU A 99 -5.55 -4.51 -12.79
CA GLU A 99 -6.35 -5.31 -11.86
C GLU A 99 -7.01 -4.49 -10.74
N VAL A 100 -6.53 -3.27 -10.47
CA VAL A 100 -7.16 -2.42 -9.45
C VAL A 100 -8.46 -1.84 -10.00
N GLU A 101 -9.58 -2.22 -9.36
CA GLU A 101 -10.87 -1.60 -9.64
C GLU A 101 -10.78 -0.08 -9.39
N GLN A 102 -11.53 0.70 -10.16
CA GLN A 102 -11.53 2.17 -10.03
C GLN A 102 -12.30 2.58 -8.76
N GLU A 103 -11.81 2.14 -7.63
CA GLU A 103 -12.28 2.53 -6.32
C GLU A 103 -11.85 3.96 -5.99
N LYS A 104 -12.61 4.62 -5.15
CA LYS A 104 -12.25 5.98 -4.74
C LYS A 104 -10.95 6.01 -3.95
N HIS A 105 -10.70 4.99 -3.13
CA HIS A 105 -9.49 4.85 -2.33
C HIS A 105 -9.11 3.37 -2.17
N CYS A 106 -8.03 2.95 -2.81
CA CYS A 106 -7.45 1.63 -2.57
C CYS A 106 -6.23 1.70 -1.65
N MET A 107 -6.01 0.65 -0.84
CA MET A 107 -4.78 0.45 -0.07
C MET A 107 -4.10 -0.84 -0.51
N ILE A 108 -2.84 -0.75 -0.91
CA ILE A 108 -2.01 -1.93 -1.21
C ILE A 108 -1.08 -2.18 -0.03
N ILE A 109 -1.10 -3.39 0.53
CA ILE A 109 -0.22 -3.83 1.62
C ILE A 109 0.75 -4.87 1.08
N GLY A 110 2.02 -4.48 0.96
CA GLY A 110 3.06 -5.29 0.35
C GLY A 110 4.39 -5.28 1.11
N HIS A 111 5.46 -5.50 0.38
CA HIS A 111 6.81 -5.73 0.89
C HIS A 111 7.81 -4.73 0.31
N ASN A 112 8.87 -4.43 1.07
CA ASN A 112 10.02 -3.73 0.52
C ASN A 112 10.97 -4.71 -0.20
N PRO A 113 11.69 -4.21 -1.24
CA PRO A 113 11.74 -2.80 -1.67
C PRO A 113 10.58 -2.39 -2.59
N GLY A 114 9.83 -3.33 -3.17
CA GLY A 114 8.85 -3.06 -4.21
C GLY A 114 7.84 -1.96 -3.85
N ILE A 115 7.23 -2.02 -2.64
CA ILE A 115 6.20 -1.05 -2.25
C ILE A 115 6.75 0.37 -2.10
N SER A 116 7.96 0.55 -1.58
CA SER A 116 8.59 1.87 -1.46
C SER A 116 9.08 2.40 -2.81
N ASN A 117 9.61 1.52 -3.67
CA ASN A 117 10.01 1.89 -5.02
C ASN A 117 8.79 2.29 -5.87
N PHE A 118 7.69 1.55 -5.74
CA PHE A 118 6.44 1.87 -6.45
C PHE A 118 5.88 3.23 -6.02
N ALA A 119 5.91 3.53 -4.71
CA ALA A 119 5.53 4.84 -4.22
C ALA A 119 6.42 5.95 -4.81
N SER A 120 7.74 5.69 -4.91
CA SER A 120 8.70 6.62 -5.52
C SER A 120 8.43 6.82 -7.01
N LEU A 121 8.10 5.73 -7.72
CA LEU A 121 7.77 5.77 -9.15
C LEU A 121 6.53 6.64 -9.42
N LEU A 122 5.47 6.49 -8.61
CA LEU A 122 4.23 7.23 -8.81
C LEU A 122 4.33 8.72 -8.45
N SER A 123 5.12 9.07 -7.44
CA SER A 123 5.14 10.44 -6.91
C SER A 123 6.32 11.28 -7.41
N GLY A 124 7.40 10.63 -7.93
CA GLY A 124 8.67 11.28 -8.20
C GLY A 124 9.51 11.57 -6.93
N GLU A 125 9.00 11.23 -5.74
CA GLU A 125 9.67 11.42 -4.45
C GLU A 125 10.37 10.12 -4.02
N SER A 126 11.45 10.21 -3.24
CA SER A 126 12.16 9.03 -2.75
C SER A 126 11.57 8.54 -1.43
N TYR A 127 11.18 7.26 -1.37
CA TYR A 127 10.65 6.63 -0.16
C TYR A 127 11.51 5.44 0.30
N SER A 128 11.70 5.35 1.61
CA SER A 128 12.27 4.19 2.27
C SER A 128 11.37 3.84 3.47
N TYR A 129 10.52 2.82 3.33
CA TYR A 129 9.54 2.50 4.35
C TYR A 129 10.11 1.61 5.45
N PRO A 130 10.04 2.03 6.74
CA PRO A 130 10.09 1.09 7.84
C PRO A 130 8.87 0.15 7.78
N THR A 131 8.84 -0.87 8.63
CA THR A 131 7.61 -1.66 8.83
C THR A 131 6.46 -0.72 9.23
N MET A 132 5.28 -0.93 8.67
CA MET A 132 4.09 -0.07 8.77
C MET A 132 4.27 1.35 8.19
N GLY A 133 5.34 1.61 7.43
CA GLY A 133 5.45 2.83 6.64
C GLY A 133 4.37 2.88 5.57
N CYS A 134 3.79 4.06 5.34
CA CYS A 134 2.72 4.25 4.37
C CYS A 134 2.72 5.67 3.80
N VAL A 135 2.36 5.78 2.53
CA VAL A 135 2.02 7.05 1.89
C VAL A 135 0.63 6.94 1.25
N THR A 136 -0.12 8.02 1.27
CA THR A 136 -1.35 8.17 0.49
C THR A 136 -1.13 9.22 -0.58
N LEU A 137 -1.36 8.83 -1.82
CA LEU A 137 -1.22 9.65 -3.01
C LEU A 137 -2.60 9.92 -3.61
N ALA A 138 -2.81 11.12 -4.14
CA ALA A 138 -3.99 11.46 -4.93
C ALA A 138 -3.64 11.43 -6.40
N GLN A 139 -4.46 10.78 -7.21
CA GLN A 139 -4.36 10.86 -8.66
C GLN A 139 -4.84 12.24 -9.12
N LYS A 140 -3.99 12.97 -9.84
CA LYS A 140 -4.35 14.25 -10.46
C LYS A 140 -5.31 13.99 -11.62
N ASN A 141 -6.44 14.67 -11.66
CA ASN A 141 -7.35 14.59 -12.78
C ASN A 141 -6.76 15.30 -14.01
N GLU A 142 -6.74 14.65 -15.14
CA GLU A 142 -6.25 15.15 -16.44
C GLU A 142 -7.12 16.28 -17.06
N ALA A 143 -7.99 16.89 -16.29
CA ALA A 143 -8.93 17.89 -16.82
C ALA A 143 -8.27 19.14 -17.47
N ASN A 144 -6.93 19.25 -17.49
CA ASN A 144 -6.19 20.37 -18.06
C ASN A 144 -4.97 19.97 -18.97
N GLN A 145 -4.89 18.74 -19.47
CA GLN A 145 -3.82 18.36 -20.40
C GLN A 145 -4.29 18.48 -21.87
N THR A 146 -3.57 19.29 -22.66
CA THR A 146 -3.79 19.44 -24.10
C THR A 146 -3.24 18.22 -24.86
N GLN A 147 -3.82 17.93 -26.02
CA GLN A 147 -3.62 16.73 -26.87
C GLN A 147 -2.17 16.42 -27.34
N GLU A 148 -1.15 17.14 -26.91
CA GLU A 148 0.25 16.92 -27.29
C GLU A 148 1.04 15.94 -26.42
N ASP A 149 0.51 15.54 -25.24
CA ASP A 149 1.25 14.75 -24.24
C ASP A 149 1.07 13.22 -24.34
N VAL A 150 0.30 12.72 -25.30
CA VAL A 150 -0.07 11.29 -25.43
C VAL A 150 1.12 10.36 -25.81
N LYS A 151 2.31 10.88 -26.05
CA LYS A 151 3.46 10.07 -26.56
C LYS A 151 4.48 9.59 -25.52
N ASN A 152 4.30 9.83 -24.22
CA ASN A 152 5.27 9.40 -23.20
C ASN A 152 4.59 8.82 -21.96
N THR A 153 4.11 7.59 -22.04
CA THR A 153 3.41 6.87 -20.95
C THR A 153 4.20 6.85 -19.61
N THR A 154 5.51 6.72 -19.66
CA THR A 154 6.37 6.71 -18.46
C THR A 154 6.47 8.11 -17.82
N ARG A 155 6.46 9.18 -18.61
CA ARG A 155 6.48 10.57 -18.09
C ARG A 155 5.14 11.02 -17.50
N GLN A 156 4.02 10.42 -17.93
CA GLN A 156 2.68 10.72 -17.39
C GLN A 156 2.51 10.24 -15.94
N LEU A 157 3.17 9.14 -15.55
CA LEU A 157 3.13 8.61 -14.19
C LEU A 157 3.88 9.53 -13.20
N GLU A 158 5.00 10.12 -13.61
CA GLU A 158 5.82 11.00 -12.75
C GLU A 158 5.10 12.28 -12.31
N ASN A 159 4.08 12.74 -13.04
CA ASN A 159 3.32 13.95 -12.74
C ASN A 159 1.86 13.69 -12.34
N GLY A 160 1.42 12.42 -12.33
CA GLY A 160 0.02 12.03 -12.14
C GLY A 160 -0.43 11.96 -10.69
N PHE A 161 0.49 11.98 -9.72
CA PHE A 161 0.15 11.79 -8.30
C PHE A 161 0.68 12.90 -7.42
N GLU A 162 -0.05 13.19 -6.36
CA GLU A 162 0.30 14.16 -5.33
C GLU A 162 0.29 13.46 -3.97
N GLN A 163 1.35 13.67 -3.18
CA GLN A 163 1.41 13.15 -1.82
C GLN A 163 0.47 13.92 -0.91
N LEU A 164 -0.51 13.22 -0.33
CA LEU A 164 -1.41 13.78 0.67
C LEU A 164 -0.98 13.48 2.10
N PHE A 165 -0.37 12.31 2.32
CA PHE A 165 -0.03 11.84 3.64
C PHE A 165 1.07 10.78 3.59
N ALA A 166 2.12 10.96 4.38
CA ALA A 166 3.13 9.95 4.63
C ALA A 166 3.25 9.68 6.14
N CYS A 167 3.39 8.40 6.51
CA CYS A 167 3.72 7.97 7.86
C CYS A 167 4.92 7.03 7.76
N LEU A 168 6.10 7.60 8.00
CA LEU A 168 7.40 6.92 7.84
C LEU A 168 8.04 6.56 9.19
N SER A 169 7.27 6.60 10.25
CA SER A 169 7.78 6.28 11.62
C SER A 169 6.83 5.37 12.37
#